data_56a6256857b9cb091fd3dfeb6db0e62d
#
_entry.id   56a6256857b9cb091fd3dfeb6db0e62d
#
_cell.length_a   1.000
_cell.length_b   1.000
_cell.length_c   1.000
_cell.angle_alpha   90.00
_cell.angle_beta   90.00
_cell.angle_gamma   90.00
#
_symmetry.space_group_name_H-M   'P 1'
#
loop_
_entity.id
_entity.type
_entity.pdbx_description
1 polymer ?
#
loop_
_entity_poly.entity_id
_entity_poly.type
_entity_poly.pdbx_seq_one_letter_code
_entity_poly.pdbx_strand_id
1 'polypeptide(L)'
;MGCPYVPFMATATSLTLRALVSQAAARAGLDHLGPVTAGLTPAAKALAAVAAARGASGLVLLVVPTDKDVEQIVGDARFFYRALEGASEADVERAVLPLPSIQIDPYRGMRPHLRVAAARARALHAAASGTARLIVASAAGLLPRVSPPERLLRASLAIVSGTEIEPNALADLLVDAGFTREDPVEEHGSFTIRGGIVDVFPAGDLEPARIEFVGDMVESLRRFDPATQQSTGPTDQLLIVPVRERFEGDTPLPVMEALGASRGVRVIVSEYPQV
;
A
#
# COMPACT_ATOMS: atom_id res chain seq x y z
N MET A 1 40.72 -29.95 50.36
CA MET A 1 39.35 -29.45 50.21
C MET A 1 39.32 -28.56 48.97
N GLY A 2 38.92 -29.13 47.86
CA GLY A 2 38.85 -28.42 46.58
C GLY A 2 37.46 -27.76 46.42
N CYS A 3 37.46 -26.48 46.21
CA CYS A 3 36.25 -25.70 45.89
C CYS A 3 35.80 -26.05 44.47
N PRO A 4 34.55 -26.47 44.24
CA PRO A 4 34.08 -26.74 42.89
C PRO A 4 33.83 -25.41 42.18
N TYR A 5 34.61 -25.13 41.11
CA TYR A 5 34.38 -24.07 40.16
C TYR A 5 33.12 -24.43 39.35
N VAL A 6 32.02 -23.75 39.57
CA VAL A 6 30.82 -23.83 38.73
C VAL A 6 30.97 -22.77 37.62
N PRO A 7 31.10 -23.14 36.31
CA PRO A 7 31.14 -22.17 35.27
C PRO A 7 29.75 -21.57 35.13
N PHE A 8 29.64 -20.24 35.32
CA PHE A 8 28.48 -19.46 35.03
C PHE A 8 28.35 -19.38 33.51
N MET A 9 27.58 -20.28 32.90
CA MET A 9 27.19 -20.17 31.52
C MET A 9 26.17 -19.03 31.39
N ALA A 10 26.67 -17.82 31.11
CA ALA A 10 25.85 -16.75 30.61
C ALA A 10 25.37 -17.17 29.22
N THR A 11 24.15 -17.67 29.14
CA THR A 11 23.45 -17.78 27.85
C THR A 11 23.33 -16.39 27.28
N ALA A 12 24.18 -16.06 26.33
CA ALA A 12 24.07 -14.85 25.53
C ALA A 12 22.74 -14.94 24.76
N THR A 13 21.67 -14.36 25.33
CA THR A 13 20.40 -14.18 24.63
C THR A 13 20.69 -13.25 23.46
N SER A 14 20.77 -13.77 22.23
CA SER A 14 20.96 -12.94 21.05
C SER A 14 19.77 -11.98 20.96
N LEU A 15 20.02 -10.70 21.20
CA LEU A 15 19.03 -9.64 21.07
C LEU A 15 18.70 -9.47 19.58
N THR A 16 17.56 -10.01 19.18
CA THR A 16 17.04 -9.79 17.83
C THR A 16 16.37 -8.40 17.74
N LEU A 17 16.39 -7.79 16.56
CA LEU A 17 15.69 -6.53 16.29
C LEU A 17 14.20 -6.62 16.72
N ARG A 18 13.54 -7.74 16.43
CA ARG A 18 12.17 -8.00 16.85
C ARG A 18 11.99 -7.93 18.37
N ALA A 19 12.89 -8.56 19.12
CA ALA A 19 12.84 -8.54 20.58
C ALA A 19 13.04 -7.14 21.15
N LEU A 20 13.99 -6.38 20.58
CA LEU A 20 14.25 -4.99 20.98
C LEU A 20 13.04 -4.09 20.73
N VAL A 21 12.46 -4.13 19.52
CA VAL A 21 11.30 -3.30 19.15
C VAL A 21 10.08 -3.70 19.98
N SER A 22 9.82 -5.00 20.19
CA SER A 22 8.72 -5.47 21.03
C SER A 22 8.88 -5.00 22.48
N GLN A 23 10.09 -5.09 23.03
CA GLN A 23 10.37 -4.63 24.39
C GLN A 23 10.24 -3.11 24.51
N ALA A 24 10.67 -2.35 23.52
CA ALA A 24 10.50 -0.90 23.48
C ALA A 24 9.02 -0.50 23.46
N ALA A 25 8.20 -1.14 22.62
CA ALA A 25 6.76 -0.91 22.56
C ALA A 25 6.08 -1.20 23.90
N ALA A 26 6.38 -2.37 24.52
CA ALA A 26 5.81 -2.76 25.79
C ALA A 26 6.22 -1.81 26.94
N ARG A 27 7.51 -1.43 27.03
CA ARG A 27 8.00 -0.48 28.05
C ARG A 27 7.40 0.91 27.93
N ALA A 28 7.13 1.35 26.69
CA ALA A 28 6.49 2.64 26.41
C ALA A 28 4.94 2.57 26.52
N GLY A 29 4.35 1.41 26.82
CA GLY A 29 2.90 1.23 26.89
C GLY A 29 2.18 1.37 25.56
N LEU A 30 2.89 1.23 24.42
CA LEU A 30 2.31 1.45 23.08
C LEU A 30 1.43 0.29 22.62
N ASP A 31 1.50 -0.86 23.28
CA ASP A 31 0.62 -2.01 23.00
C ASP A 31 -0.83 -1.74 23.45
N HIS A 32 -1.03 -0.78 24.36
CA HIS A 32 -2.33 -0.41 24.92
C HIS A 32 -2.51 1.11 24.92
N LEU A 33 -2.79 1.67 23.73
CA LEU A 33 -3.08 3.09 23.61
C LEU A 33 -4.36 3.44 24.36
N GLY A 34 -4.26 4.39 25.29
CA GLY A 34 -5.43 5.02 25.90
C GLY A 34 -6.19 5.90 24.93
N PRO A 35 -7.34 6.46 25.33
CA PRO A 35 -8.13 7.36 24.50
C PRO A 35 -7.35 8.62 24.11
N VAL A 36 -6.40 9.06 24.92
CA VAL A 36 -5.47 10.17 24.63
C VAL A 36 -4.06 9.75 25.06
N THR A 37 -3.12 9.89 24.16
CA THR A 37 -1.69 9.62 24.41
C THR A 37 -0.89 10.84 23.95
N ALA A 38 -0.05 11.42 24.80
CA ALA A 38 0.75 12.61 24.51
C ALA A 38 2.26 12.30 24.52
N GLY A 39 3.05 13.23 23.96
CA GLY A 39 4.52 13.17 24.02
C GLY A 39 5.17 12.18 23.08
N LEU A 40 4.45 11.64 22.09
CA LEU A 40 5.01 10.73 21.10
C LEU A 40 5.77 11.46 19.99
N THR A 41 7.01 11.04 19.73
CA THR A 41 7.76 11.43 18.53
C THR A 41 7.14 10.80 17.29
N PRO A 42 7.43 11.29 16.05
CA PRO A 42 6.91 10.66 14.82
C PRO A 42 7.17 9.16 14.75
N ALA A 43 8.38 8.71 15.04
CA ALA A 43 8.71 7.27 15.07
C ALA A 43 7.92 6.49 16.14
N ALA A 44 7.69 7.09 17.34
CA ALA A 44 6.87 6.47 18.36
C ALA A 44 5.39 6.38 17.96
N LYS A 45 4.86 7.38 17.21
CA LYS A 45 3.51 7.33 16.62
C LYS A 45 3.39 6.17 15.61
N ALA A 46 4.40 6.00 14.75
CA ALA A 46 4.46 4.90 13.80
C ALA A 46 4.49 3.54 14.50
N LEU A 47 5.34 3.38 15.52
CA LEU A 47 5.40 2.13 16.32
C LEU A 47 4.07 1.85 17.02
N ALA A 48 3.43 2.86 17.61
CA ALA A 48 2.14 2.75 18.26
C ALA A 48 1.02 2.32 17.28
N ALA A 49 0.99 2.91 16.08
CA ALA A 49 0.04 2.55 15.03
C ALA A 49 0.25 1.10 14.54
N VAL A 50 1.50 0.66 14.40
CA VAL A 50 1.82 -0.73 14.04
C VAL A 50 1.42 -1.69 15.16
N ALA A 51 1.69 -1.36 16.42
CA ALA A 51 1.27 -2.18 17.56
C ALA A 51 -0.26 -2.32 17.61
N ALA A 52 -0.98 -1.21 17.39
CA ALA A 52 -2.44 -1.21 17.28
C ALA A 52 -2.94 -2.08 16.10
N ALA A 53 -2.27 -2.03 14.94
CA ALA A 53 -2.64 -2.82 13.76
C ALA A 53 -2.42 -4.33 13.98
N ARG A 54 -1.41 -4.72 14.76
CA ARG A 54 -1.17 -6.11 15.15
C ARG A 54 -2.28 -6.68 16.03
N GLY A 55 -2.78 -5.89 16.96
CA GLY A 55 -3.86 -6.27 17.88
C GLY A 55 -5.26 -6.17 17.30
N ALA A 56 -5.43 -5.51 16.15
CA ALA A 56 -6.72 -5.29 15.53
C ALA A 56 -7.14 -6.44 14.60
N SER A 57 -8.42 -6.80 14.60
CA SER A 57 -9.01 -7.73 13.62
C SER A 57 -9.29 -7.07 12.26
N GLY A 58 -9.42 -5.73 12.23
CA GLY A 58 -9.70 -4.92 11.05
C GLY A 58 -8.54 -4.01 10.65
N LEU A 59 -8.86 -3.00 9.86
CA LEU A 59 -7.93 -1.96 9.42
C LEU A 59 -7.68 -0.96 10.55
N VAL A 60 -6.43 -0.53 10.71
CA VAL A 60 -6.10 0.67 11.48
C VAL A 60 -5.84 1.83 10.53
N LEU A 61 -6.51 2.95 10.76
CA LEU A 61 -6.31 4.21 10.05
C LEU A 61 -5.65 5.22 11.00
N LEU A 62 -4.44 5.64 10.68
CA LEU A 62 -3.77 6.75 11.35
C LEU A 62 -3.98 8.02 10.52
N VAL A 63 -4.67 9.00 11.10
CA VAL A 63 -4.89 10.31 10.48
C VAL A 63 -3.84 11.30 11.00
N VAL A 64 -3.16 11.95 10.07
CA VAL A 64 -2.10 12.93 10.35
C VAL A 64 -2.40 14.28 9.69
N PRO A 65 -1.78 15.41 10.14
CA PRO A 65 -2.10 16.72 9.60
C PRO A 65 -1.77 16.89 8.12
N THR A 66 -0.60 16.46 7.68
CA THR A 66 -0.07 16.77 6.34
C THR A 66 0.38 15.55 5.55
N ASP A 67 0.51 15.66 4.22
CA ASP A 67 1.07 14.62 3.36
C ASP A 67 2.55 14.33 3.65
N LYS A 68 3.30 15.34 4.14
CA LYS A 68 4.68 15.13 4.57
C LYS A 68 4.76 14.19 5.78
N ASP A 69 3.81 14.33 6.72
CA ASP A 69 3.72 13.42 7.87
C ASP A 69 3.34 12.01 7.42
N VAL A 70 2.47 11.87 6.39
CA VAL A 70 2.15 10.56 5.78
C VAL A 70 3.41 9.87 5.30
N GLU A 71 4.25 10.53 4.50
CA GLU A 71 5.48 9.95 3.94
C GLU A 71 6.43 9.49 5.04
N GLN A 72 6.68 10.36 6.02
CA GLN A 72 7.58 10.05 7.13
C GLN A 72 7.08 8.87 7.97
N ILE A 73 5.81 8.90 8.39
CA ILE A 73 5.26 7.88 9.28
C ILE A 73 5.08 6.55 8.56
N VAL A 74 4.75 6.53 7.28
CA VAL A 74 4.70 5.29 6.50
C VAL A 74 6.07 4.62 6.42
N GLY A 75 7.15 5.38 6.20
CA GLY A 75 8.52 4.86 6.20
C GLY A 75 8.88 4.19 7.53
N ASP A 76 8.65 4.90 8.64
CA ASP A 76 8.88 4.37 9.98
C ASP A 76 7.99 3.16 10.31
N ALA A 77 6.70 3.21 9.93
CA ALA A 77 5.75 2.13 10.18
C ALA A 77 6.11 0.85 9.40
N ARG A 78 6.58 0.97 8.16
CA ARG A 78 7.08 -0.17 7.37
C ARG A 78 8.28 -0.83 8.03
N PHE A 79 9.23 -0.04 8.51
CA PHE A 79 10.37 -0.54 9.28
C PHE A 79 9.91 -1.34 10.51
N PHE A 80 9.02 -0.77 11.34
CA PHE A 80 8.54 -1.44 12.54
C PHE A 80 7.68 -2.66 12.22
N TYR A 81 6.83 -2.59 11.21
CA TYR A 81 6.01 -3.73 10.79
C TYR A 81 6.89 -4.90 10.34
N ARG A 82 7.91 -4.63 9.50
CA ARG A 82 8.89 -5.63 9.08
C ARG A 82 9.63 -6.25 10.27
N ALA A 83 10.12 -5.41 11.19
CA ALA A 83 10.85 -5.86 12.37
C ALA A 83 9.99 -6.76 13.29
N LEU A 84 8.71 -6.42 13.47
CA LEU A 84 7.81 -7.12 14.38
C LEU A 84 7.20 -8.38 13.78
N GLU A 85 6.87 -8.38 12.48
CA GLU A 85 6.23 -9.51 11.80
C GLU A 85 7.22 -10.44 11.08
N GLY A 86 8.44 -9.98 10.79
CA GLY A 86 9.39 -10.71 9.96
C GLY A 86 8.93 -10.82 8.50
N ALA A 87 8.09 -9.88 8.06
CA ALA A 87 7.45 -9.89 6.75
C ALA A 87 8.45 -9.56 5.63
N SER A 88 8.20 -10.07 4.43
CA SER A 88 8.93 -9.67 3.22
C SER A 88 8.65 -8.20 2.88
N GLU A 89 9.49 -7.60 2.06
CA GLU A 89 9.28 -6.22 1.59
C GLU A 89 7.93 -6.06 0.87
N ALA A 90 7.59 -7.00 0.00
CA ALA A 90 6.32 -7.01 -0.72
C ALA A 90 5.10 -7.14 0.22
N ASP A 91 5.21 -7.91 1.31
CA ASP A 91 4.11 -8.02 2.29
C ASP A 91 3.96 -6.75 3.11
N VAL A 92 5.08 -6.10 3.48
CA VAL A 92 5.08 -4.80 4.17
C VAL A 92 4.41 -3.73 3.31
N GLU A 93 4.77 -3.66 2.02
CA GLU A 93 4.20 -2.72 1.05
C GLU A 93 2.70 -2.92 0.82
N ARG A 94 2.20 -4.16 0.96
CA ARG A 94 0.76 -4.48 0.90
C ARG A 94 0.02 -4.18 2.19
N ALA A 95 0.68 -4.30 3.33
CA ALA A 95 0.07 -4.16 4.64
C ALA A 95 0.05 -2.72 5.16
N VAL A 96 1.10 -1.90 4.84
CA VAL A 96 1.28 -0.53 5.34
C VAL A 96 1.30 0.46 4.19
N LEU A 97 0.24 1.24 4.05
CA LEU A 97 -0.05 2.02 2.85
C LEU A 97 -0.27 3.51 3.15
N PRO A 98 0.25 4.41 2.30
CA PRO A 98 -0.10 5.83 2.34
C PRO A 98 -1.44 6.10 1.67
N LEU A 99 -2.19 7.05 2.21
CA LEU A 99 -3.36 7.65 1.56
C LEU A 99 -3.21 9.18 1.57
N PRO A 100 -2.39 9.72 0.66
CA PRO A 100 -2.15 11.16 0.59
C PRO A 100 -3.36 11.93 0.07
N SER A 101 -3.35 13.25 0.17
CA SER A 101 -4.34 14.12 -0.49
C SER A 101 -4.18 14.07 -2.02
N ILE A 102 -5.23 14.50 -2.73
CA ILE A 102 -5.18 14.54 -4.21
C ILE A 102 -4.19 15.61 -4.72
N GLN A 103 -3.76 16.53 -3.87
CA GLN A 103 -2.75 17.59 -4.13
C GLN A 103 -3.09 18.50 -5.33
N ILE A 104 -4.35 18.60 -5.70
CA ILE A 104 -4.80 19.48 -6.76
C ILE A 104 -5.87 20.44 -6.26
N ASP A 105 -5.92 21.61 -6.87
CA ASP A 105 -7.04 22.54 -6.75
C ASP A 105 -8.24 21.98 -7.52
N PRO A 106 -9.34 21.59 -6.87
CA PRO A 106 -10.49 21.01 -7.54
C PRO A 106 -11.15 21.97 -8.57
N TYR A 107 -10.87 23.25 -8.48
CA TYR A 107 -11.40 24.27 -9.37
C TYR A 107 -10.61 24.44 -10.67
N ARG A 108 -9.41 23.85 -10.77
CA ARG A 108 -8.55 23.99 -11.95
C ARG A 108 -8.73 22.88 -12.98
N GLY A 109 -9.56 21.87 -12.71
CA GLY A 109 -9.81 20.76 -13.63
C GLY A 109 -8.58 19.89 -13.94
N MET A 110 -7.51 20.03 -13.14
CA MET A 110 -6.30 19.22 -13.31
C MET A 110 -6.52 17.81 -12.75
N ARG A 111 -5.86 16.82 -13.39
CA ARG A 111 -5.82 15.45 -12.86
C ARG A 111 -4.72 15.36 -11.79
N PRO A 112 -4.90 14.49 -10.76
CA PRO A 112 -3.83 14.17 -9.83
C PRO A 112 -2.61 13.61 -10.57
N HIS A 113 -1.42 13.86 -10.02
CA HIS A 113 -0.22 13.18 -10.49
C HIS A 113 -0.41 11.66 -10.42
N LEU A 114 0.04 10.90 -11.43
CA LEU A 114 -0.16 9.45 -11.51
C LEU A 114 0.31 8.72 -10.25
N ARG A 115 1.46 9.12 -9.70
CA ARG A 115 2.01 8.56 -8.45
C ARG A 115 1.04 8.71 -7.26
N VAL A 116 0.39 9.86 -7.14
CA VAL A 116 -0.62 10.10 -6.08
C VAL A 116 -1.87 9.25 -6.33
N ALA A 117 -2.39 9.25 -7.57
CA ALA A 117 -3.55 8.46 -7.94
C ALA A 117 -3.31 6.97 -7.71
N ALA A 118 -2.14 6.45 -8.08
CA ALA A 118 -1.74 5.06 -7.87
C ALA A 118 -1.62 4.71 -6.38
N ALA A 119 -0.99 5.56 -5.56
CA ALA A 119 -0.87 5.33 -4.12
C ALA A 119 -2.24 5.25 -3.44
N ARG A 120 -3.17 6.14 -3.80
CA ARG A 120 -4.53 6.15 -3.30
C ARG A 120 -5.33 4.94 -3.76
N ALA A 121 -5.26 4.60 -5.07
CA ALA A 121 -5.94 3.43 -5.63
C ALA A 121 -5.47 2.13 -4.94
N ARG A 122 -4.16 1.99 -4.71
CA ARG A 122 -3.58 0.86 -3.96
C ARG A 122 -4.12 0.76 -2.54
N ALA A 123 -4.16 1.89 -1.80
CA ALA A 123 -4.67 1.91 -0.43
C ALA A 123 -6.16 1.56 -0.36
N LEU A 124 -6.99 2.13 -1.24
CA LEU A 124 -8.43 1.85 -1.31
C LEU A 124 -8.71 0.39 -1.71
N HIS A 125 -7.99 -0.15 -2.69
CA HIS A 125 -8.10 -1.55 -3.09
C HIS A 125 -7.68 -2.50 -1.96
N ALA A 126 -6.57 -2.22 -1.28
CA ALA A 126 -6.08 -3.04 -0.17
C ALA A 126 -7.02 -3.01 1.04
N ALA A 127 -7.69 -1.88 1.29
CA ALA A 127 -8.76 -1.80 2.28
C ALA A 127 -9.98 -2.63 1.88
N ALA A 128 -10.43 -2.49 0.62
CA ALA A 128 -11.57 -3.21 0.08
C ALA A 128 -11.37 -4.73 0.08
N SER A 129 -10.17 -5.20 -0.32
CA SER A 129 -9.79 -6.62 -0.31
C SER A 129 -9.43 -7.16 1.08
N GLY A 130 -9.32 -6.28 2.11
CA GLY A 130 -8.95 -6.66 3.46
C GLY A 130 -7.48 -7.05 3.64
N THR A 131 -6.59 -6.69 2.71
CA THR A 131 -5.15 -6.95 2.79
C THR A 131 -4.39 -5.88 3.56
N ALA A 132 -4.89 -4.62 3.58
CA ALA A 132 -4.31 -3.55 4.38
C ALA A 132 -4.44 -3.82 5.89
N ARG A 133 -3.37 -3.54 6.64
CA ARG A 133 -3.33 -3.60 8.10
C ARG A 133 -3.27 -2.20 8.71
N LEU A 134 -2.52 -1.31 8.08
CA LEU A 134 -2.36 0.08 8.49
C LEU A 134 -2.42 0.99 7.27
N ILE A 135 -3.31 1.96 7.29
CA ILE A 135 -3.31 3.08 6.35
C ILE A 135 -2.97 4.36 7.11
N VAL A 136 -2.02 5.12 6.60
CA VAL A 136 -1.70 6.46 7.10
C VAL A 136 -2.24 7.47 6.11
N ALA A 137 -3.18 8.32 6.54
CA ALA A 137 -3.82 9.31 5.71
C ALA A 137 -3.57 10.73 6.23
N SER A 138 -3.38 11.70 5.33
CA SER A 138 -3.55 13.09 5.73
C SER A 138 -5.04 13.42 5.90
N ALA A 139 -5.36 14.41 6.76
CA ALA A 139 -6.75 14.85 6.92
C ALA A 139 -7.37 15.25 5.57
N ALA A 140 -6.62 15.96 4.72
CA ALA A 140 -7.04 16.33 3.38
C ALA A 140 -7.24 15.11 2.45
N GLY A 141 -6.51 14.01 2.67
CA GLY A 141 -6.65 12.76 1.92
C GLY A 141 -7.99 12.06 2.11
N LEU A 142 -8.71 12.36 3.19
CA LEU A 142 -10.02 11.80 3.52
C LEU A 142 -11.21 12.60 2.97
N LEU A 143 -10.99 13.82 2.46
CA LEU A 143 -12.05 14.69 1.96
C LEU A 143 -12.71 14.22 0.66
N PRO A 144 -11.99 13.62 -0.31
CA PRO A 144 -12.60 13.15 -1.55
C PRO A 144 -13.70 12.11 -1.30
N ARG A 145 -14.65 12.05 -2.23
CA ARG A 145 -15.63 10.99 -2.29
C ARG A 145 -15.23 10.00 -3.38
N VAL A 146 -15.41 8.72 -3.12
CA VAL A 146 -14.96 7.60 -3.97
C VAL A 146 -16.13 6.69 -4.33
N SER A 147 -15.98 5.90 -5.38
CA SER A 147 -16.93 4.84 -5.70
C SER A 147 -16.95 3.76 -4.61
N PRO A 148 -18.05 2.98 -4.49
CA PRO A 148 -18.13 1.88 -3.54
C PRO A 148 -16.97 0.87 -3.71
N PRO A 149 -16.43 0.29 -2.61
CA PRO A 149 -15.31 -0.65 -2.66
C PRO A 149 -15.53 -1.84 -3.59
N GLU A 150 -16.75 -2.36 -3.66
CA GLU A 150 -17.10 -3.49 -4.53
C GLU A 150 -16.95 -3.13 -6.02
N ARG A 151 -17.15 -1.85 -6.36
CA ARG A 151 -16.95 -1.36 -7.72
C ARG A 151 -15.48 -1.37 -8.11
N LEU A 152 -14.61 -0.94 -7.18
CA LEU A 152 -13.17 -0.96 -7.37
C LEU A 152 -12.64 -2.39 -7.53
N LEU A 153 -13.10 -3.32 -6.67
CA LEU A 153 -12.73 -4.73 -6.75
C LEU A 153 -13.15 -5.36 -8.09
N ARG A 154 -14.39 -5.09 -8.54
CA ARG A 154 -14.89 -5.60 -9.84
C ARG A 154 -14.18 -5.01 -11.05
N ALA A 155 -13.68 -3.78 -10.94
CA ALA A 155 -12.93 -3.12 -12.00
C ALA A 155 -11.44 -3.51 -12.03
N SER A 156 -10.97 -4.26 -11.03
CA SER A 156 -9.61 -4.77 -10.98
C SER A 156 -9.50 -6.04 -11.83
N LEU A 157 -8.42 -6.18 -12.61
CA LEU A 157 -8.18 -7.27 -13.54
C LEU A 157 -6.97 -8.11 -13.09
N ALA A 158 -7.18 -9.41 -12.91
CA ALA A 158 -6.09 -10.35 -12.71
C ALA A 158 -5.71 -10.98 -14.05
N ILE A 159 -4.42 -10.92 -14.41
CA ILE A 159 -3.86 -11.51 -15.63
C ILE A 159 -2.88 -12.60 -15.22
N VAL A 160 -3.00 -13.76 -15.85
CA VAL A 160 -2.08 -14.90 -15.73
C VAL A 160 -1.68 -15.39 -17.11
N SER A 161 -0.64 -16.21 -17.22
CA SER A 161 -0.34 -16.91 -18.48
C SER A 161 -1.53 -17.76 -18.90
N GLY A 162 -1.88 -17.74 -20.19
CA GLY A 162 -3.07 -18.37 -20.76
C GLY A 162 -4.36 -17.51 -20.68
N THR A 163 -4.31 -16.30 -20.12
CA THR A 163 -5.45 -15.36 -20.21
C THR A 163 -5.70 -14.99 -21.66
N GLU A 164 -6.93 -15.13 -22.11
CA GLU A 164 -7.37 -14.81 -23.47
C GLU A 164 -7.92 -13.38 -23.51
N ILE A 165 -7.16 -12.47 -24.09
CA ILE A 165 -7.48 -11.05 -24.24
C ILE A 165 -6.63 -10.44 -25.37
N GLU A 166 -7.26 -9.73 -26.30
CA GLU A 166 -6.54 -9.02 -27.35
C GLU A 166 -5.68 -7.90 -26.75
N PRO A 167 -4.40 -7.72 -27.19
CA PRO A 167 -3.52 -6.63 -26.71
C PRO A 167 -4.14 -5.23 -26.75
N ASN A 168 -4.87 -4.89 -27.84
CA ASN A 168 -5.55 -3.61 -27.95
C ASN A 168 -6.76 -3.49 -26.99
N ALA A 169 -7.52 -4.58 -26.80
CA ALA A 169 -8.60 -4.61 -25.82
C ALA A 169 -8.08 -4.40 -24.39
N LEU A 170 -6.93 -4.99 -24.06
CA LEU A 170 -6.26 -4.71 -22.78
C LEU A 170 -5.84 -3.25 -22.68
N ALA A 171 -5.29 -2.65 -23.75
CA ALA A 171 -4.92 -1.24 -23.77
C ALA A 171 -6.14 -0.32 -23.54
N ASP A 172 -7.28 -0.62 -24.15
CA ASP A 172 -8.52 0.13 -23.95
C ASP A 172 -9.02 0.02 -22.50
N LEU A 173 -8.97 -1.19 -21.91
CA LEU A 173 -9.29 -1.40 -20.50
C LEU A 173 -8.36 -0.60 -19.57
N LEU A 174 -7.06 -0.52 -19.88
CA LEU A 174 -6.11 0.28 -19.11
C LEU A 174 -6.44 1.77 -19.17
N VAL A 175 -6.78 2.30 -20.37
CA VAL A 175 -7.24 3.69 -20.53
C VAL A 175 -8.51 3.94 -19.71
N ASP A 176 -9.48 3.05 -19.77
CA ASP A 176 -10.72 3.13 -18.98
C ASP A 176 -10.45 3.03 -17.47
N ALA A 177 -9.46 2.26 -17.08
CA ALA A 177 -8.99 2.19 -15.70
C ALA A 177 -8.22 3.44 -15.24
N GLY A 178 -7.96 4.39 -16.14
CA GLY A 178 -7.30 5.67 -15.85
C GLY A 178 -5.79 5.67 -16.03
N PHE A 179 -5.22 4.61 -16.62
CA PHE A 179 -3.81 4.56 -16.97
C PHE A 179 -3.50 5.53 -18.12
N THR A 180 -2.28 6.03 -18.15
CA THR A 180 -1.78 6.92 -19.21
C THR A 180 -0.82 6.14 -20.11
N ARG A 181 -0.96 6.31 -21.44
CA ARG A 181 -0.02 5.71 -22.38
C ARG A 181 1.26 6.54 -22.44
N GLU A 182 2.37 5.94 -22.04
CA GLU A 182 3.71 6.54 -22.00
C GLU A 182 4.77 5.51 -22.42
N ASP A 183 5.80 5.95 -23.14
CA ASP A 183 6.91 5.14 -23.62
C ASP A 183 8.23 5.90 -23.40
N PRO A 184 9.14 5.39 -22.54
CA PRO A 184 9.07 4.15 -21.77
C PRO A 184 8.11 4.20 -20.57
N VAL A 185 7.76 3.01 -20.02
CA VAL A 185 6.95 2.88 -18.82
C VAL A 185 7.85 3.00 -17.60
N GLU A 186 7.76 4.14 -16.89
CA GLU A 186 8.61 4.48 -15.73
C GLU A 186 7.82 4.77 -14.46
N GLU A 187 6.56 5.16 -14.55
CA GLU A 187 5.74 5.54 -13.41
C GLU A 187 4.49 4.66 -13.23
N HIS A 188 4.07 4.49 -11.98
CA HIS A 188 2.81 3.79 -11.67
C HIS A 188 1.63 4.43 -12.39
N GLY A 189 0.78 3.60 -12.99
CA GLY A 189 -0.37 4.07 -13.77
C GLY A 189 -0.03 4.40 -15.21
N SER A 190 1.19 4.14 -15.69
CA SER A 190 1.55 4.22 -17.10
C SER A 190 1.56 2.85 -17.77
N PHE A 191 1.37 2.82 -19.08
CA PHE A 191 1.48 1.63 -19.91
C PHE A 191 1.91 2.00 -21.35
N THR A 192 2.44 1.02 -22.08
CA THR A 192 2.65 1.13 -23.53
C THR A 192 2.32 -0.19 -24.22
N ILE A 193 2.04 -0.12 -25.53
CA ILE A 193 1.82 -1.28 -26.38
C ILE A 193 2.72 -1.20 -27.60
N ARG A 194 3.43 -2.29 -27.88
CA ARG A 194 4.36 -2.44 -29.01
C ARG A 194 4.18 -3.83 -29.65
N GLY A 195 3.34 -3.90 -30.67
CA GLY A 195 3.00 -5.18 -31.30
C GLY A 195 2.32 -6.12 -30.31
N GLY A 196 2.85 -7.32 -30.14
CA GLY A 196 2.38 -8.33 -29.18
C GLY A 196 2.90 -8.16 -27.75
N ILE A 197 3.33 -6.96 -27.34
CA ILE A 197 3.86 -6.69 -26.01
C ILE A 197 3.11 -5.52 -25.40
N VAL A 198 2.63 -5.68 -24.16
CA VAL A 198 2.08 -4.61 -23.34
C VAL A 198 2.94 -4.49 -22.08
N ASP A 199 3.60 -3.34 -21.92
CA ASP A 199 4.29 -2.95 -20.71
C ASP A 199 3.33 -2.12 -19.86
N VAL A 200 3.23 -2.42 -18.56
CA VAL A 200 2.34 -1.71 -17.63
C VAL A 200 2.96 -1.59 -16.25
N PHE A 201 2.79 -0.44 -15.60
CA PHE A 201 3.19 -0.28 -14.21
C PHE A 201 1.95 -0.21 -13.31
N PRO A 202 1.49 -1.33 -12.74
CA PRO A 202 0.29 -1.36 -11.92
C PRO A 202 0.45 -0.54 -10.65
N ALA A 203 -0.64 0.02 -10.16
CA ALA A 203 -0.65 0.79 -8.92
C ALA A 203 -0.26 -0.03 -7.68
N GLY A 204 -0.54 -1.34 -7.71
CA GLY A 204 -0.33 -2.26 -6.59
C GLY A 204 1.05 -2.87 -6.48
N ASP A 205 1.89 -2.75 -7.51
CA ASP A 205 3.16 -3.46 -7.62
C ASP A 205 4.37 -2.55 -7.42
N LEU A 206 5.50 -3.13 -7.02
CA LEU A 206 6.76 -2.41 -6.84
C LEU A 206 7.53 -2.20 -8.14
N GLU A 207 7.30 -3.09 -9.12
CA GLU A 207 7.96 -3.10 -10.42
C GLU A 207 6.90 -3.15 -11.54
N PRO A 208 7.18 -2.55 -12.71
CA PRO A 208 6.35 -2.72 -13.89
C PRO A 208 6.42 -4.15 -14.40
N ALA A 209 5.44 -4.52 -15.21
CA ALA A 209 5.35 -5.82 -15.83
C ALA A 209 5.25 -5.71 -17.35
N ARG A 210 5.90 -6.64 -18.02
CA ARG A 210 5.80 -6.92 -19.44
C ARG A 210 4.93 -8.13 -19.66
N ILE A 211 3.89 -7.96 -20.48
CA ILE A 211 2.92 -8.96 -20.89
C ILE A 211 3.22 -9.30 -22.34
N GLU A 212 3.63 -10.51 -22.61
CA GLU A 212 3.93 -10.99 -23.98
C GLU A 212 2.74 -11.81 -24.50
N PHE A 213 2.36 -11.57 -25.74
CA PHE A 213 1.21 -12.20 -26.36
C PHE A 213 1.59 -13.03 -27.59
N VAL A 214 0.89 -14.16 -27.76
CA VAL A 214 0.84 -14.92 -29.00
C VAL A 214 -0.61 -14.87 -29.50
N GLY A 215 -0.86 -14.06 -30.54
CA GLY A 215 -2.23 -13.71 -30.91
C GLY A 215 -2.94 -12.96 -29.79
N ASP A 216 -4.08 -13.48 -29.37
CA ASP A 216 -4.91 -12.89 -28.30
C ASP A 216 -4.69 -13.57 -26.95
N MET A 217 -3.68 -14.42 -26.82
CA MET A 217 -3.38 -15.16 -25.61
C MET A 217 -2.12 -14.63 -24.93
N VAL A 218 -2.17 -14.39 -23.62
CA VAL A 218 -1.01 -14.06 -22.79
C VAL A 218 -0.10 -15.28 -22.72
N GLU A 219 1.09 -15.19 -23.31
CA GLU A 219 2.11 -16.25 -23.31
C GLU A 219 2.94 -16.19 -22.03
N SER A 220 3.46 -15.01 -21.68
CA SER A 220 4.31 -14.83 -20.51
C SER A 220 4.12 -13.49 -19.81
N LEU A 221 4.45 -13.49 -18.52
CA LEU A 221 4.48 -12.30 -17.68
C LEU A 221 5.86 -12.16 -17.04
N ARG A 222 6.47 -10.99 -17.12
CA ARG A 222 7.79 -10.71 -16.54
C ARG A 222 7.79 -9.36 -15.84
N ARG A 223 8.52 -9.26 -14.74
CA ARG A 223 8.86 -7.99 -14.12
C ARG A 223 10.07 -7.38 -14.83
N PHE A 224 10.18 -6.05 -14.81
CA PHE A 224 11.34 -5.36 -15.33
C PHE A 224 11.67 -4.11 -14.50
N ASP A 225 12.93 -3.70 -14.55
CA ASP A 225 13.40 -2.48 -13.91
C ASP A 225 12.99 -1.27 -14.76
N PRO A 226 12.25 -0.29 -14.20
CA PRO A 226 11.75 0.85 -14.97
C PRO A 226 12.88 1.76 -15.50
N ALA A 227 14.04 1.84 -14.81
CA ALA A 227 15.13 2.70 -15.22
C ALA A 227 15.97 2.08 -16.36
N THR A 228 16.17 0.76 -16.33
CA THR A 228 16.98 0.05 -17.34
C THR A 228 16.14 -0.65 -18.40
N GLN A 229 14.84 -0.80 -18.20
CA GLN A 229 13.90 -1.55 -19.05
C GLN A 229 14.25 -3.04 -19.21
N GLN A 230 15.15 -3.56 -18.36
CA GLN A 230 15.61 -4.95 -18.38
C GLN A 230 14.73 -5.83 -17.50
N SER A 231 14.43 -7.05 -17.96
CA SER A 231 13.67 -8.03 -17.19
C SER A 231 14.38 -8.40 -15.88
N THR A 232 13.69 -8.36 -14.77
CA THR A 232 14.15 -8.78 -13.44
C THR A 232 13.75 -10.21 -13.10
N GLY A 233 12.71 -10.74 -13.73
CA GLY A 233 12.28 -12.13 -13.56
C GLY A 233 10.85 -12.40 -14.01
N PRO A 234 10.44 -13.69 -14.06
CA PRO A 234 9.07 -14.06 -14.35
C PRO A 234 8.14 -13.71 -13.18
N THR A 235 6.85 -13.57 -13.47
CA THR A 235 5.78 -13.48 -12.47
C THR A 235 4.60 -14.33 -12.92
N ASP A 236 3.95 -14.99 -11.97
CA ASP A 236 2.83 -15.89 -12.29
C ASP A 236 1.52 -15.14 -12.48
N GLN A 237 1.39 -13.98 -11.86
CA GLN A 237 0.17 -13.18 -11.88
C GLN A 237 0.47 -11.69 -11.84
N LEU A 238 -0.39 -10.92 -12.50
CA LEU A 238 -0.43 -9.48 -12.47
C LEU A 238 -1.81 -9.01 -12.04
N LEU A 239 -1.90 -8.15 -11.03
CA LEU A 239 -3.15 -7.51 -10.62
C LEU A 239 -3.14 -6.05 -11.07
N ILE A 240 -4.03 -5.71 -11.99
CA ILE A 240 -4.25 -4.34 -12.46
C ILE A 240 -5.38 -3.73 -11.64
N VAL A 241 -5.03 -2.76 -10.80
CA VAL A 241 -5.99 -1.96 -10.02
C VAL A 241 -6.21 -0.64 -10.76
N PRO A 242 -7.48 -0.23 -11.02
CA PRO A 242 -7.75 1.06 -11.62
C PRO A 242 -7.18 2.21 -10.80
N VAL A 243 -6.53 3.18 -11.46
CA VAL A 243 -6.04 4.41 -10.82
C VAL A 243 -7.13 5.48 -10.69
N ARG A 244 -8.36 5.17 -11.05
CA ARG A 244 -9.56 5.98 -10.83
C ARG A 244 -10.21 5.62 -9.51
N GLU A 245 -10.59 6.64 -8.76
CA GLU A 245 -11.35 6.47 -7.51
C GLU A 245 -12.86 6.61 -7.72
N ARG A 246 -13.28 7.12 -8.89
CA ARG A 246 -14.69 7.34 -9.25
C ARG A 246 -14.97 6.80 -10.63
N PHE A 247 -16.07 6.07 -10.74
CA PHE A 247 -16.62 5.55 -12.00
C PHE A 247 -17.97 6.20 -12.28
N GLU A 248 -18.29 6.38 -13.56
CA GLU A 248 -19.59 6.93 -13.96
C GLU A 248 -20.75 6.03 -13.51
N GLY A 249 -21.85 6.68 -13.15
CA GLY A 249 -23.07 6.01 -12.70
C GLY A 249 -23.06 5.56 -11.22
N ASP A 250 -21.93 5.63 -10.53
CA ASP A 250 -21.86 5.26 -9.12
C ASP A 250 -22.34 6.40 -8.21
N THR A 251 -22.94 6.05 -7.08
CA THR A 251 -23.20 6.97 -5.97
C THR A 251 -21.93 7.05 -5.11
N PRO A 252 -21.19 8.18 -5.13
CA PRO A 252 -19.94 8.25 -4.39
C PRO A 252 -20.17 8.39 -2.89
N LEU A 253 -19.33 7.74 -2.09
CA LEU A 253 -19.36 7.76 -0.62
C LEU A 253 -18.06 8.37 -0.04
N PRO A 254 -18.08 8.81 1.24
CA PRO A 254 -16.88 9.30 1.91
C PRO A 254 -15.79 8.24 1.96
N VAL A 255 -14.51 8.64 1.83
CA VAL A 255 -13.37 7.73 1.94
C VAL A 255 -13.39 6.94 3.24
N MET A 256 -13.75 7.57 4.36
CA MET A 256 -13.87 6.90 5.66
C MET A 256 -14.84 5.72 5.65
N GLU A 257 -15.97 5.87 4.99
CA GLU A 257 -16.97 4.81 4.82
C GLU A 257 -16.46 3.69 3.92
N ALA A 258 -15.79 4.05 2.83
CA ALA A 258 -15.15 3.09 1.92
C ALA A 258 -14.07 2.25 2.64
N LEU A 259 -13.24 2.87 3.47
CA LEU A 259 -12.18 2.17 4.22
C LEU A 259 -12.76 1.20 5.26
N GLY A 260 -13.91 1.54 5.86
CA GLY A 260 -14.56 0.72 6.90
C GLY A 260 -15.45 -0.41 6.38
N ALA A 261 -15.76 -0.44 5.09
CA ALA A 261 -16.81 -1.30 4.53
C ALA A 261 -16.52 -2.81 4.66
N SER A 262 -15.27 -3.25 4.56
CA SER A 262 -14.93 -4.68 4.53
C SER A 262 -14.80 -5.33 5.92
N ARG A 263 -14.09 -4.69 6.85
CA ARG A 263 -13.74 -5.28 8.16
C ARG A 263 -13.87 -4.33 9.35
N GLY A 264 -14.41 -3.15 9.13
CA GLY A 264 -14.38 -2.07 10.11
C GLY A 264 -13.01 -1.40 10.20
N VAL A 265 -12.98 -0.21 10.75
CA VAL A 265 -11.77 0.61 10.89
C VAL A 265 -11.61 1.14 12.30
N ARG A 266 -10.41 0.96 12.87
CA ARG A 266 -9.98 1.64 14.10
C ARG A 266 -9.25 2.92 13.71
N VAL A 267 -9.77 4.07 14.10
CA VAL A 267 -9.18 5.37 13.78
C VAL A 267 -8.30 5.85 14.93
N ILE A 268 -7.10 6.32 14.60
CA ILE A 268 -6.17 7.00 15.49
C ILE A 268 -5.91 8.37 14.87
N VAL A 269 -6.10 9.44 15.62
CA VAL A 269 -5.86 10.80 15.17
C VAL A 269 -4.60 11.35 15.83
N SER A 270 -3.64 11.77 15.01
CA SER A 270 -2.40 12.41 15.46
C SER A 270 -2.60 13.92 15.50
N GLU A 271 -2.09 14.57 16.58
CA GLU A 271 -2.07 16.04 16.72
C GLU A 271 -3.45 16.72 16.68
N TYR A 272 -4.45 16.03 17.22
CA TYR A 272 -5.73 16.69 17.49
C TYR A 272 -5.50 17.90 18.44
N PRO A 273 -6.01 19.11 18.16
CA PRO A 273 -7.05 19.49 17.21
C PRO A 273 -6.56 19.98 15.83
N GLN A 274 -5.35 19.68 15.40
CA GLN A 274 -4.79 20.15 14.12
C GLN A 274 -5.26 19.35 12.88
N VAL A 275 -5.96 18.23 13.10
CA VAL A 275 -6.48 17.35 12.05
C VAL A 275 -7.94 17.68 11.69
#